data_aa3505c4c04080d8680aa5a1415391f6
#
_entry.id   aa3505c4c04080d8680aa5a1415391f6
#
_cell.length_a   1.000
_cell.length_b   1.000
_cell.length_c   1.000
_cell.angle_alpha   90.00
_cell.angle_beta   90.00
_cell.angle_gamma   90.00
#
_symmetry.space_group_name_H-M   'P 1'
#
loop_
_entity.id
_entity.type
_entity.pdbx_description
1 polymer ?
#
loop_
_entity_poly.entity_id
_entity_poly.type
_entity_poly.pdbx_seq_one_letter_code
_entity_poly.pdbx_strand_id
1 'polypeptide(L)'
;MNKKEQIHNKIKSDLLVKGLKISGEDFERPWGGFFKIGDESMIDFMSIYFSGVKLPFDISKLNVSPKILVVAPGMKLSWQSHERRAELWRVVEGPVGIYTSPTDEQPDEMKVYQNDQIVEIEIGTRHRLVGLDDWGI
;
A
#
# COMPACT_ATOMS: atom_id res chain seq x y z
N MET A 1 23.22 10.95 -0.55
CA MET A 1 22.01 10.15 -0.29
C MET A 1 21.12 10.21 -1.52
N ASN A 2 20.76 9.06 -2.10
CA ASN A 2 19.89 9.03 -3.27
C ASN A 2 18.41 9.26 -2.87
N LYS A 3 17.57 9.45 -3.86
CA LYS A 3 16.14 9.76 -3.63
C LYS A 3 15.42 8.64 -2.87
N LYS A 4 15.74 7.39 -3.18
CA LYS A 4 15.15 6.23 -2.50
C LYS A 4 15.48 6.24 -1.00
N GLU A 5 16.71 6.51 -0.64
CA GLU A 5 17.13 6.62 0.77
C GLU A 5 16.45 7.78 1.48
N GLN A 6 16.29 8.90 0.80
CA GLN A 6 15.58 10.07 1.35
C GLN A 6 14.12 9.74 1.66
N ILE A 7 13.44 9.08 0.72
CA ILE A 7 12.03 8.66 0.89
C ILE A 7 11.93 7.64 2.02
N HIS A 8 12.81 6.64 2.03
CA HIS A 8 12.86 5.64 3.10
C HIS A 8 12.97 6.30 4.47
N ASN A 9 13.95 7.18 4.65
CA ASN A 9 14.18 7.86 5.93
C ASN A 9 13.02 8.76 6.33
N LYS A 10 12.45 9.48 5.38
CA LYS A 10 11.30 10.37 5.62
C LYS A 10 10.10 9.59 6.13
N ILE A 11 9.75 8.49 5.47
CA ILE A 11 8.59 7.68 5.84
C ILE A 11 8.84 6.98 7.17
N LYS A 12 10.02 6.42 7.36
CA LYS A 12 10.38 5.76 8.63
C LYS A 12 10.26 6.71 9.80
N SER A 13 10.78 7.94 9.68
CA SER A 13 10.65 8.96 10.71
C SER A 13 9.20 9.34 10.97
N ASP A 14 8.39 9.47 9.93
CA ASP A 14 6.96 9.78 10.04
C ASP A 14 6.21 8.69 10.81
N LEU A 15 6.47 7.43 10.50
CA LEU A 15 5.85 6.30 11.18
C LEU A 15 6.22 6.27 12.67
N LEU A 16 7.49 6.53 12.99
CA LEU A 16 7.96 6.56 14.38
C LEU A 16 7.34 7.71 15.16
N VAL A 17 7.20 8.89 14.54
CA VAL A 17 6.53 10.04 15.16
C VAL A 17 5.06 9.73 15.46
N LYS A 18 4.40 8.97 14.60
CA LYS A 18 3.02 8.53 14.79
C LYS A 18 2.87 7.41 15.83
N GLY A 19 3.98 6.94 16.37
CA GLY A 19 3.96 5.86 17.37
C GLY A 19 3.73 4.48 16.81
N LEU A 20 3.91 4.30 15.50
CA LEU A 20 3.73 3.01 14.84
C LEU A 20 5.01 2.20 14.89
N LYS A 21 4.90 0.94 15.32
CA LYS A 21 6.04 0.02 15.36
C LYS A 21 6.21 -0.67 14.01
N ILE A 22 7.43 -0.59 13.50
CA ILE A 22 7.81 -1.26 12.25
C ILE A 22 8.31 -2.66 12.62
N SER A 23 7.64 -3.70 12.14
CA SER A 23 8.03 -5.09 12.38
C SER A 23 8.97 -5.63 11.33
N GLY A 24 9.10 -4.95 10.20
CA GLY A 24 10.01 -5.33 9.13
C GLY A 24 9.98 -4.33 8.00
N GLU A 25 10.97 -4.39 7.14
CA GLU A 25 11.05 -3.52 5.97
C GLU A 25 11.86 -4.21 4.87
N ASP A 26 11.57 -3.86 3.62
CA ASP A 26 12.31 -4.33 2.47
C ASP A 26 12.34 -3.23 1.41
N PHE A 27 13.49 -2.60 1.23
CA PHE A 27 13.74 -1.56 0.22
C PHE A 27 14.74 -2.02 -0.85
N GLU A 28 14.99 -3.34 -0.92
CA GLU A 28 15.80 -3.94 -1.97
C GLU A 28 14.98 -4.26 -3.24
N ARG A 29 13.70 -3.96 -3.23
CA ARG A 29 12.83 -4.18 -4.38
C ARG A 29 13.13 -3.19 -5.50
N PRO A 30 13.14 -3.62 -6.77
CA PRO A 30 13.41 -2.71 -7.89
C PRO A 30 12.35 -1.62 -8.05
N TRP A 31 11.10 -1.88 -7.62
CA TRP A 31 10.01 -0.93 -7.73
C TRP A 31 9.93 0.05 -6.55
N GLY A 32 10.70 -0.12 -5.51
CA GLY A 32 10.67 0.71 -4.30
C GLY A 32 10.87 -0.10 -3.04
N GLY A 33 9.86 -0.18 -2.21
CA GLY A 33 9.95 -0.94 -0.97
C GLY A 33 8.69 -0.86 -0.14
N PHE A 34 8.75 -1.45 1.04
CA PHE A 34 7.63 -1.43 1.97
C PHE A 34 8.08 -1.53 3.42
N PHE A 35 7.21 -1.06 4.30
CA PHE A 35 7.31 -1.27 5.75
C PHE A 35 6.17 -2.17 6.20
N LYS A 36 6.48 -3.14 7.02
CA LYS A 36 5.47 -3.92 7.75
C LYS A 36 5.23 -3.29 9.09
N ILE A 37 3.97 -3.09 9.45
CA ILE A 37 3.58 -2.53 10.74
C ILE A 37 3.29 -3.66 11.71
N GLY A 38 3.83 -3.57 12.92
CA GLY A 38 3.64 -4.60 13.93
C GLY A 38 2.20 -4.73 14.40
N ASP A 39 1.81 -5.95 14.79
CA ASP A 39 0.44 -6.25 15.23
C ASP A 39 -0.01 -5.37 16.40
N GLU A 40 0.90 -5.01 17.29
CA GLU A 40 0.60 -4.13 18.43
C GLU A 40 0.24 -2.70 18.01
N SER A 41 0.58 -2.30 16.79
CA SER A 41 0.26 -0.98 16.23
C SER A 41 -0.90 -1.00 15.25
N MET A 42 -1.54 -2.15 15.05
CA MET A 42 -2.61 -2.31 14.05
C MET A 42 -3.79 -1.36 14.28
N ILE A 43 -4.25 -1.22 15.52
CA ILE A 43 -5.39 -0.35 15.84
C ILE A 43 -5.02 1.11 15.56
N ASP A 44 -3.83 1.55 15.98
CA ASP A 44 -3.35 2.90 15.71
C ASP A 44 -3.18 3.15 14.21
N PHE A 45 -2.66 2.18 13.48
CA PHE A 45 -2.55 2.25 12.02
C PHE A 45 -3.91 2.45 11.36
N MET A 46 -4.90 1.66 11.73
CA MET A 46 -6.26 1.77 11.18
C MET A 46 -6.90 3.11 11.54
N SER A 47 -6.66 3.59 12.76
CA SER A 47 -7.16 4.89 13.20
C SER A 47 -6.56 6.06 12.42
N ILE A 48 -5.28 5.98 12.07
CA ILE A 48 -4.57 7.03 11.34
C ILE A 48 -4.96 7.05 9.86
N TYR A 49 -4.97 5.88 9.21
CA TYR A 49 -5.09 5.80 7.76
C TYR A 49 -6.50 5.46 7.26
N PHE A 50 -7.32 4.83 8.07
CA PHE A 50 -8.65 4.37 7.68
C PHE A 50 -9.76 4.85 8.59
N SER A 51 -9.55 5.96 9.30
CA SER A 51 -10.55 6.56 10.16
C SER A 51 -11.78 6.97 9.33
N GLY A 52 -12.97 6.60 9.82
CA GLY A 52 -14.23 6.88 9.13
C GLY A 52 -14.51 6.02 7.91
N VAL A 53 -13.62 5.10 7.56
CA VAL A 53 -13.81 4.18 6.45
C VAL A 53 -14.55 2.93 6.94
N LYS A 54 -15.61 2.55 6.22
CA LYS A 54 -16.30 1.29 6.50
C LYS A 54 -15.44 0.14 5.99
N LEU A 55 -14.95 -0.69 6.91
CA LEU A 55 -14.12 -1.82 6.56
C LEU A 55 -14.98 -2.97 6.03
N PRO A 56 -14.52 -3.68 4.97
CA PRO A 56 -15.24 -4.84 4.43
C PRO A 56 -15.08 -6.09 5.30
N PHE A 57 -14.38 -5.99 6.43
CA PHE A 57 -14.07 -7.10 7.32
C PHE A 57 -13.99 -6.62 8.77
N ASP A 58 -14.12 -7.56 9.71
CA ASP A 58 -13.94 -7.31 11.13
C ASP A 58 -12.47 -7.58 11.48
N ILE A 59 -11.71 -6.52 11.80
CA ILE A 59 -10.28 -6.63 12.11
C ILE A 59 -9.98 -7.44 13.35
N SER A 60 -10.96 -7.62 14.25
CA SER A 60 -10.79 -8.45 15.45
C SER A 60 -10.82 -9.92 15.16
N LYS A 61 -11.33 -10.33 13.99
CA LYS A 61 -11.53 -11.73 13.60
C LYS A 61 -10.60 -12.22 12.51
N LEU A 62 -9.82 -11.33 11.88
CA LEU A 62 -8.96 -11.66 10.75
C LEU A 62 -7.50 -11.33 11.03
N ASN A 63 -6.62 -12.09 10.41
CA ASN A 63 -5.20 -11.76 10.37
C ASN A 63 -5.00 -10.61 9.38
N VAL A 64 -4.90 -9.40 9.90
CA VAL A 64 -4.63 -8.21 9.10
C VAL A 64 -3.13 -7.93 9.14
N SER A 65 -2.54 -7.69 7.97
CA SER A 65 -1.12 -7.36 7.84
C SER A 65 -0.97 -5.93 7.30
N PRO A 66 -0.91 -4.93 8.18
CA PRO A 66 -0.76 -3.54 7.75
C PRO A 66 0.62 -3.30 7.13
N LYS A 67 0.64 -2.58 6.01
CA LYS A 67 1.88 -2.23 5.31
C LYS A 67 1.80 -0.83 4.74
N ILE A 68 2.96 -0.19 4.64
CA ILE A 68 3.14 1.01 3.84
C ILE A 68 3.93 0.62 2.60
N LEU A 69 3.33 0.76 1.43
CA LEU A 69 3.99 0.49 0.15
C LEU A 69 4.53 1.79 -0.43
N VAL A 70 5.73 1.73 -0.99
CA VAL A 70 6.39 2.89 -1.59
C VAL A 70 6.81 2.51 -3.00
N VAL A 71 6.25 3.18 -4.00
CA VAL A 71 6.53 2.89 -5.40
C VAL A 71 7.28 4.04 -6.06
N ALA A 72 8.40 3.70 -6.72
CA ALA A 72 9.23 4.67 -7.43
C ALA A 72 8.57 5.12 -8.75
N PRO A 73 8.92 6.33 -9.24
CA PRO A 73 8.39 6.82 -10.51
C PRO A 73 8.60 5.84 -11.66
N GLY A 74 7.57 5.58 -12.43
CA GLY A 74 7.63 4.71 -13.60
C GLY A 74 7.78 3.22 -13.31
N MET A 75 7.86 2.83 -12.05
CA MET A 75 8.02 1.42 -11.65
C MET A 75 6.67 0.79 -11.35
N LYS A 76 6.63 -0.53 -11.35
CA LYS A 76 5.39 -1.27 -11.10
C LYS A 76 5.67 -2.56 -10.36
N LEU A 77 4.72 -2.94 -9.50
CA LEU A 77 4.75 -4.20 -8.79
C LEU A 77 4.32 -5.34 -9.71
N SER A 78 4.48 -6.58 -9.25
CA SER A 78 4.06 -7.74 -10.00
C SER A 78 2.54 -7.76 -10.19
N TRP A 79 2.09 -8.37 -11.27
CA TRP A 79 0.68 -8.66 -11.53
C TRP A 79 0.29 -9.86 -10.69
N GLN A 80 -0.55 -9.66 -9.68
CA GLN A 80 -0.81 -10.69 -8.66
C GLN A 80 -2.26 -10.71 -8.18
N SER A 81 -2.67 -11.85 -7.63
CA SER A 81 -3.94 -12.00 -6.95
C SER A 81 -3.73 -12.78 -5.65
N HIS A 82 -4.71 -12.68 -4.76
CA HIS A 82 -4.72 -13.42 -3.50
C HIS A 82 -6.02 -14.20 -3.39
N GLU A 83 -5.92 -15.50 -3.18
CA GLU A 83 -7.08 -16.39 -3.13
C GLU A 83 -7.81 -16.38 -1.79
N ARG A 84 -7.14 -15.93 -0.72
CA ARG A 84 -7.65 -16.04 0.66
C ARG A 84 -7.80 -14.72 1.38
N ARG A 85 -7.45 -13.60 0.74
CA ARG A 85 -7.54 -12.29 1.39
C ARG A 85 -7.96 -11.21 0.42
N ALA A 86 -8.71 -10.26 0.93
CA ALA A 86 -8.96 -8.99 0.27
C ALA A 86 -7.92 -7.97 0.74
N GLU A 87 -7.80 -6.86 0.04
CA GLU A 87 -6.94 -5.76 0.42
C GLU A 87 -7.71 -4.45 0.40
N LEU A 88 -7.35 -3.55 1.28
CA LEU A 88 -7.87 -2.21 1.33
C LEU A 88 -6.68 -1.25 1.31
N TRP A 89 -6.64 -0.40 0.31
CA TRP A 89 -5.54 0.54 0.09
C TRP A 89 -6.02 1.98 0.23
N ARG A 90 -5.20 2.79 0.88
CA ARG A 90 -5.35 4.24 0.89
C ARG A 90 -4.13 4.87 0.25
N VAL A 91 -4.35 5.82 -0.66
CA VAL A 91 -3.27 6.60 -1.24
C VAL A 91 -2.90 7.72 -0.26
N VAL A 92 -1.69 7.65 0.28
CA VAL A 92 -1.18 8.66 1.23
C VAL A 92 -0.54 9.82 0.47
N GLU A 93 0.33 9.51 -0.46
CA GLU A 93 0.91 10.49 -1.40
C GLU A 93 0.82 9.95 -2.82
N GLY A 94 -0.05 10.55 -3.62
CA GLY A 94 -0.28 10.21 -5.00
C GLY A 94 0.04 11.36 -5.94
N PRO A 95 -0.37 11.23 -7.19
CA PRO A 95 -1.19 10.14 -7.72
C PRO A 95 -0.41 8.84 -7.90
N VAL A 96 -1.14 7.73 -7.90
CA VAL A 96 -0.62 6.40 -8.26
C VAL A 96 -1.56 5.75 -9.28
N GLY A 97 -1.02 4.83 -10.07
CA GLY A 97 -1.82 4.03 -10.98
C GLY A 97 -2.09 2.64 -10.40
N ILE A 98 -3.26 2.10 -10.65
CA ILE A 98 -3.59 0.74 -10.24
C ILE A 98 -4.34 0.04 -11.37
N TYR A 99 -3.81 -1.12 -11.78
CA TYR A 99 -4.53 -2.05 -12.64
C TYR A 99 -5.28 -3.04 -11.75
N THR A 100 -6.53 -3.30 -12.09
CA THR A 100 -7.31 -4.38 -11.46
C THR A 100 -8.05 -5.16 -12.53
N SER A 101 -8.20 -6.47 -12.32
CA SER A 101 -8.95 -7.31 -13.24
C SER A 101 -9.54 -8.51 -12.49
N PRO A 102 -10.77 -8.92 -12.80
CA PRO A 102 -11.35 -10.16 -12.29
C PRO A 102 -10.79 -11.41 -13.00
N THR A 103 -9.99 -11.20 -14.07
CA THR A 103 -9.36 -12.27 -14.86
C THR A 103 -7.84 -12.16 -14.82
N ASP A 104 -7.15 -13.08 -15.50
CA ASP A 104 -5.68 -13.04 -15.61
C ASP A 104 -5.19 -11.98 -16.60
N GLU A 105 -6.07 -11.41 -17.40
CA GLU A 105 -5.70 -10.40 -18.39
C GLU A 105 -5.59 -9.02 -17.76
N GLN A 106 -4.43 -8.39 -17.92
CA GLN A 106 -4.25 -7.00 -17.51
C GLN A 106 -5.01 -6.08 -18.48
N PRO A 107 -5.84 -5.15 -17.98
CA PRO A 107 -6.52 -4.17 -18.84
C PRO A 107 -5.50 -3.25 -19.54
N ASP A 108 -5.89 -2.67 -20.66
CA ASP A 108 -5.05 -1.71 -21.40
C ASP A 108 -4.89 -0.40 -20.63
N GLU A 109 -5.87 -0.04 -19.80
CA GLU A 109 -5.88 1.21 -19.06
C GLU A 109 -5.85 0.96 -17.56
N MET A 110 -5.03 1.73 -16.85
CA MET A 110 -5.04 1.76 -15.40
C MET A 110 -5.91 2.90 -14.91
N LYS A 111 -6.42 2.77 -13.68
CA LYS A 111 -7.07 3.87 -12.98
C LYS A 111 -6.04 4.65 -12.19
N VAL A 112 -6.18 5.98 -12.17
CA VAL A 112 -5.32 6.86 -11.39
C VAL A 112 -6.05 7.29 -10.13
N TYR A 113 -5.36 7.17 -9.00
CA TYR A 113 -5.91 7.51 -7.69
C TYR A 113 -5.10 8.63 -7.05
N GLN A 114 -5.81 9.59 -6.49
CA GLN A 114 -5.24 10.76 -5.83
C GLN A 114 -5.12 10.54 -4.32
N ASN A 115 -4.49 11.50 -3.64
CA ASN A 115 -4.35 11.47 -2.18
C ASN A 115 -5.70 11.24 -1.50
N ASP A 116 -5.69 10.41 -0.46
CA ASP A 116 -6.84 10.06 0.39
C ASP A 116 -7.90 9.18 -0.27
N GLN A 117 -7.75 8.81 -1.53
CA GLN A 117 -8.65 7.86 -2.16
C GLN A 117 -8.42 6.45 -1.63
N ILE A 118 -9.52 5.71 -1.47
CA ILE A 118 -9.54 4.34 -0.95
C ILE A 118 -9.86 3.39 -2.09
N VAL A 119 -9.11 2.30 -2.17
CA VAL A 119 -9.31 1.25 -3.18
C VAL A 119 -9.52 -0.06 -2.47
N GLU A 120 -10.63 -0.71 -2.74
CA GLU A 120 -10.93 -2.05 -2.24
C GLU A 120 -10.59 -3.08 -3.31
N ILE A 121 -9.75 -4.06 -2.97
CA ILE A 121 -9.35 -5.15 -3.85
C ILE A 121 -9.94 -6.44 -3.30
N GLU A 122 -10.94 -6.97 -3.99
CA GLU A 122 -11.64 -8.18 -3.56
C GLU A 122 -10.76 -9.42 -3.72
N ILE A 123 -11.11 -10.47 -2.97
CA ILE A 123 -10.45 -11.78 -3.07
C ILE A 123 -10.51 -12.26 -4.53
N GLY A 124 -9.37 -12.72 -5.03
CA GLY A 124 -9.26 -13.24 -6.39
C GLY A 124 -9.08 -12.20 -7.48
N THR A 125 -9.22 -10.91 -7.16
CA THR A 125 -8.97 -9.84 -8.13
C THR A 125 -7.47 -9.66 -8.32
N ARG A 126 -7.01 -9.71 -9.56
CA ARG A 126 -5.61 -9.40 -9.87
C ARG A 126 -5.39 -7.89 -9.83
N HIS A 127 -4.23 -7.50 -9.35
CA HIS A 127 -3.92 -6.09 -9.18
C HIS A 127 -2.42 -5.81 -9.36
N ARG A 128 -2.13 -4.56 -9.70
CA ARG A 128 -0.75 -4.07 -9.84
C ARG A 128 -0.71 -2.58 -9.52
N LEU A 129 0.15 -2.20 -8.58
CA LEU A 129 0.43 -0.81 -8.26
C LEU A 129 1.50 -0.27 -9.22
N VAL A 130 1.32 0.94 -9.70
CA VAL A 130 2.23 1.59 -10.66
C VAL A 130 2.59 2.99 -10.15
N GLY A 131 3.89 3.29 -10.14
CA GLY A 131 4.40 4.64 -9.89
C GLY A 131 4.24 5.51 -11.13
N LEU A 132 3.79 6.74 -10.95
CA LEU A 132 3.62 7.71 -12.03
C LEU A 132 4.82 8.66 -12.11
N ASP A 133 4.59 9.97 -12.13
CA ASP A 133 5.68 10.95 -12.33
C ASP A 133 6.55 11.15 -11.09
N ASP A 134 6.03 10.82 -9.91
CA ASP A 134 6.74 10.96 -8.64
C ASP A 134 6.55 9.70 -7.78
N TRP A 135 7.24 9.65 -6.64
CA TRP A 135 7.10 8.57 -5.68
C TRP A 135 5.68 8.53 -5.14
N GLY A 136 5.09 7.32 -5.09
CA GLY A 136 3.77 7.08 -4.53
C GLY A 136 3.82 6.29 -3.21
N ILE A 137 2.90 6.60 -2.31
CA ILE A 137 2.81 5.96 -1.00
C ILE A 137 1.35 5.59 -0.74
#